data_7bae72fe9ac6ae860f548c28ddd596d7
#
_entry.id   7bae72fe9ac6ae860f548c28ddd596d7
#
_cell.length_a   1.000
_cell.length_b   1.000
_cell.length_c   1.000
_cell.angle_alpha   90.00
_cell.angle_beta   90.00
_cell.angle_gamma   90.00
#
_symmetry.space_group_name_H-M   'P 1'
#
loop_
_entity.id
_entity.type
_entity.pdbx_description
1 polymer ?
#
loop_
_entity_poly.entity_id
_entity_poly.type
_entity_poly.pdbx_seq_one_letter_code
_entity_poly.pdbx_strand_id
1 'polypeptide(L)'
;MAKKKVVKELTIEEKLQNEKQRGIENIQRELSYINEPTYSFNIGDEVVYGSLKQSIVDDILYDGKVYGLRCIATDHNYGNPYDYETYRIVSWVNIRPFTHSDTNFAENQDIRISFNNSTIEHLIHNHYHFGIDFNPEYQRGYVWEQKDKELLIDSIFKNIDIGKFVLIRLSDDEWRRRGLSYEILDGKQRLSTIIEFFENRFSYKGKYYNDLGGMDKIAFKHHTISVCEVDNTDKKTVLQYFLMLNRTGKSMDEKHLKDVEVMLSNL
;
A
#
# COMPACT_ATOMS: atom_id res chain seq x y z
N MET A 1 57.56 -13.14 -15.85
CA MET A 1 57.26 -12.16 -14.77
C MET A 1 56.18 -11.21 -15.24
N ALA A 2 54.93 -11.41 -14.76
CA ALA A 2 53.83 -10.52 -15.13
C ALA A 2 53.91 -9.23 -14.27
N LYS A 3 54.00 -8.10 -14.93
CA LYS A 3 53.93 -6.77 -14.26
C LYS A 3 52.54 -6.60 -13.66
N LYS A 4 52.43 -6.61 -12.32
CA LYS A 4 51.21 -6.14 -11.62
C LYS A 4 50.95 -4.68 -12.04
N LYS A 5 49.87 -4.42 -12.77
CA LYS A 5 49.33 -3.08 -12.97
C LYS A 5 48.97 -2.52 -11.59
N VAL A 6 49.70 -1.54 -11.11
CA VAL A 6 49.29 -0.74 -9.94
C VAL A 6 48.08 0.09 -10.38
N VAL A 7 46.90 -0.29 -9.96
CA VAL A 7 45.70 0.52 -10.13
C VAL A 7 45.81 1.65 -9.12
N LYS A 8 46.00 2.87 -9.60
CA LYS A 8 46.05 4.09 -8.77
C LYS A 8 44.63 4.24 -8.15
N GLU A 9 44.53 4.23 -6.83
CA GLU A 9 43.27 4.57 -6.17
C GLU A 9 42.90 6.03 -6.47
N LEU A 10 41.67 6.24 -6.96
CA LEU A 10 41.13 7.57 -7.22
C LEU A 10 40.86 8.30 -5.90
N THR A 11 41.11 9.60 -5.86
CA THR A 11 40.70 10.48 -4.76
C THR A 11 39.14 10.56 -4.70
N ILE A 12 38.60 11.02 -3.58
CA ILE A 12 37.13 11.22 -3.43
C ILE A 12 36.64 12.18 -4.52
N GLU A 13 37.35 13.30 -4.74
CA GLU A 13 36.96 14.29 -5.74
C GLU A 13 37.00 13.72 -7.18
N GLU A 14 38.01 12.91 -7.51
CA GLU A 14 38.06 12.21 -8.81
C GLU A 14 36.89 11.22 -9.00
N LYS A 15 36.44 10.55 -7.92
CA LYS A 15 35.27 9.67 -7.95
C LYS A 15 33.99 10.46 -8.19
N LEU A 16 33.79 11.57 -7.47
CA LEU A 16 32.62 12.44 -7.61
C LEU A 16 32.52 13.03 -9.02
N GLN A 17 33.66 13.48 -9.61
CA GLN A 17 33.71 13.96 -10.98
C GLN A 17 33.35 12.89 -12.01
N ASN A 18 33.80 11.67 -11.81
CA ASN A 18 33.41 10.54 -12.68
C ASN A 18 31.93 10.22 -12.58
N GLU A 19 31.34 10.27 -11.39
CA GLU A 19 29.88 10.08 -11.18
C GLU A 19 29.08 11.20 -11.84
N LYS A 20 29.52 12.45 -11.70
CA LYS A 20 28.91 13.61 -12.34
C LYS A 20 28.88 13.43 -13.86
N GLN A 21 30.04 13.15 -14.47
CA GLN A 21 30.13 12.98 -15.93
C GLN A 21 29.22 11.86 -16.44
N ARG A 22 29.22 10.71 -15.79
CA ARG A 22 28.32 9.59 -16.15
C ARG A 22 26.84 9.96 -15.99
N GLY A 23 26.50 10.70 -14.93
CA GLY A 23 25.15 11.17 -14.70
C GLY A 23 24.67 12.10 -15.80
N ILE A 24 25.50 13.05 -16.25
CA ILE A 24 25.20 13.96 -17.36
C ILE A 24 24.96 13.19 -18.65
N GLU A 25 25.83 12.23 -18.99
CA GLU A 25 25.68 11.40 -20.20
C GLU A 25 24.38 10.59 -20.19
N ASN A 26 23.97 10.08 -19.03
CA ASN A 26 22.74 9.33 -18.89
C ASN A 26 21.49 10.20 -19.03
N ILE A 27 21.46 11.35 -18.32
CA ILE A 27 20.26 12.22 -18.31
C ILE A 27 20.03 12.88 -19.67
N GLN A 28 21.05 13.08 -20.49
CA GLN A 28 20.91 13.65 -21.84
C GLN A 28 19.93 12.87 -22.71
N ARG A 29 19.83 11.55 -22.53
CA ARG A 29 18.91 10.69 -23.29
C ARG A 29 17.44 10.91 -22.89
N GLU A 30 17.22 11.38 -21.69
CA GLU A 30 15.88 11.56 -21.11
C GLU A 30 15.45 13.04 -21.11
N LEU A 31 16.36 13.96 -21.45
CA LEU A 31 16.14 15.39 -21.33
C LEU A 31 14.89 15.90 -22.07
N SER A 32 14.57 15.31 -23.22
CA SER A 32 13.38 15.65 -24.00
C SER A 32 12.05 15.26 -23.34
N TYR A 33 12.08 14.37 -22.37
CA TYR A 33 10.90 13.93 -21.60
C TYR A 33 10.73 14.69 -20.28
N ILE A 34 11.72 15.56 -19.91
CA ILE A 34 11.66 16.34 -18.69
C ILE A 34 10.89 17.64 -18.98
N ASN A 35 9.74 17.79 -18.32
CA ASN A 35 8.92 19.00 -18.42
C ASN A 35 9.65 20.23 -17.85
N GLU A 36 9.16 21.41 -18.21
CA GLU A 36 9.65 22.66 -17.61
C GLU A 36 9.45 22.66 -16.09
N PRO A 37 10.45 23.15 -15.33
CA PRO A 37 10.36 23.17 -13.88
C PRO A 37 9.26 24.15 -13.40
N THR A 38 8.48 23.72 -12.42
CA THR A 38 7.47 24.56 -11.76
C THR A 38 8.02 25.28 -10.52
N TYR A 39 9.17 24.86 -10.05
CA TYR A 39 9.96 25.49 -8.98
C TYR A 39 11.45 25.28 -9.26
N SER A 40 12.29 26.09 -8.63
CA SER A 40 13.75 26.04 -8.82
C SER A 40 14.48 26.03 -7.49
N PHE A 41 15.70 25.50 -7.52
CA PHE A 41 16.62 25.51 -6.40
C PHE A 41 17.87 26.33 -6.77
N ASN A 42 18.54 26.87 -5.75
CA ASN A 42 19.81 27.54 -5.89
C ASN A 42 20.97 26.60 -5.51
N ILE A 43 22.14 26.91 -6.00
CA ILE A 43 23.37 26.23 -5.55
C ILE A 43 23.52 26.45 -4.05
N GLY A 44 23.77 25.37 -3.31
CA GLY A 44 23.86 25.36 -1.86
C GLY A 44 22.56 25.02 -1.13
N ASP A 45 21.41 25.00 -1.83
CA ASP A 45 20.16 24.58 -1.21
C ASP A 45 20.23 23.11 -0.78
N GLU A 46 19.77 22.83 0.43
CA GLU A 46 19.58 21.47 0.90
C GLU A 46 18.24 20.94 0.37
N VAL A 47 18.29 19.73 -0.17
CA VAL A 47 17.12 19.09 -0.84
C VAL A 47 16.98 17.64 -0.42
N VAL A 48 15.79 17.09 -0.60
CA VAL A 48 15.52 15.65 -0.39
C VAL A 48 15.56 14.93 -1.74
N TYR A 49 16.41 13.93 -1.84
CA TYR A 49 16.48 13.03 -2.98
C TYR A 49 16.56 11.56 -2.52
N GLY A 50 15.47 10.81 -2.81
CA GLY A 50 15.36 9.40 -2.41
C GLY A 50 15.49 9.21 -0.90
N SER A 51 16.27 8.20 -0.51
CA SER A 51 16.59 7.86 0.88
C SER A 51 17.97 8.30 1.33
N LEU A 52 18.58 9.26 0.60
CA LEU A 52 19.91 9.76 0.95
C LEU A 52 19.84 10.60 2.23
N LYS A 53 20.87 10.48 3.05
CA LYS A 53 20.95 11.13 4.36
C LYS A 53 20.98 12.66 4.24
N GLN A 54 21.69 13.15 3.22
CA GLN A 54 21.80 14.57 2.91
C GLN A 54 22.03 14.75 1.42
N SER A 55 21.45 15.78 0.83
CA SER A 55 21.70 16.17 -0.56
C SER A 55 21.73 17.68 -0.68
N ILE A 56 22.76 18.22 -1.29
CA ILE A 56 22.97 19.66 -1.49
C ILE A 56 23.10 19.91 -2.99
N VAL A 57 22.42 20.95 -3.48
CA VAL A 57 22.51 21.38 -4.87
C VAL A 57 23.90 21.95 -5.13
N ASP A 58 24.66 21.32 -6.02
CA ASP A 58 26.01 21.69 -6.43
C ASP A 58 26.06 22.28 -7.84
N ASP A 59 25.16 21.82 -8.74
CA ASP A 59 25.02 22.31 -10.10
C ASP A 59 23.57 22.49 -10.52
N ILE A 60 23.37 23.49 -11.41
CA ILE A 60 22.10 23.70 -12.11
C ILE A 60 22.36 23.52 -13.60
N LEU A 61 21.68 22.58 -14.23
CA LEU A 61 21.90 22.18 -15.61
C LEU A 61 20.60 22.31 -16.42
N TYR A 62 20.73 22.60 -17.72
CA TYR A 62 19.61 22.64 -18.67
C TYR A 62 18.44 23.52 -18.19
N ASP A 63 18.75 24.78 -17.83
CA ASP A 63 17.78 25.79 -17.39
C ASP A 63 16.92 25.34 -16.19
N GLY A 64 17.51 24.59 -15.25
CA GLY A 64 16.84 24.11 -14.04
C GLY A 64 16.02 22.83 -14.24
N LYS A 65 16.05 22.20 -15.40
CA LYS A 65 15.45 20.87 -15.61
C LYS A 65 16.17 19.77 -14.89
N VAL A 66 17.48 19.95 -14.66
CA VAL A 66 18.38 18.95 -14.08
C VAL A 66 19.29 19.63 -13.07
N TYR A 67 19.54 18.92 -11.98
CA TYR A 67 20.41 19.35 -10.89
C TYR A 67 21.51 18.34 -10.64
N GLY A 68 22.71 18.84 -10.35
CA GLY A 68 23.81 18.07 -9.78
C GLY A 68 23.73 18.16 -8.26
N LEU A 69 23.71 17.03 -7.59
CA LEU A 69 23.62 16.94 -6.14
C LEU A 69 24.88 16.28 -5.57
N ARG A 70 25.50 16.94 -4.60
CA ARG A 70 26.47 16.33 -3.69
C ARG A 70 25.71 15.71 -2.53
N CYS A 71 25.84 14.41 -2.35
CA CYS A 71 25.00 13.64 -1.43
C CYS A 71 25.84 12.86 -0.43
N ILE A 72 25.26 12.62 0.75
CA ILE A 72 25.74 11.65 1.72
C ILE A 72 24.80 10.43 1.70
N ALA A 73 25.35 9.28 1.37
CA ALA A 73 24.67 7.99 1.40
C ALA A 73 25.24 7.13 2.52
N THR A 74 24.40 6.23 3.07
CA THR A 74 24.84 5.26 4.07
C THR A 74 24.90 3.87 3.43
N ASP A 75 26.05 3.22 3.50
CA ASP A 75 26.19 1.80 3.12
C ASP A 75 25.86 0.93 4.33
N HIS A 76 24.90 0.03 4.16
CA HIS A 76 24.44 -0.92 5.19
C HIS A 76 25.04 -2.33 5.03
N ASN A 77 25.99 -2.52 4.09
CA ASN A 77 26.59 -3.82 3.88
C ASN A 77 27.52 -4.22 5.06
N TYR A 78 27.47 -5.49 5.41
CA TYR A 78 28.36 -6.13 6.42
C TYR A 78 28.22 -5.69 7.89
N GLY A 79 27.04 -5.18 8.31
CA GLY A 79 26.71 -5.03 9.74
C GLY A 79 27.32 -3.79 10.44
N ASN A 80 28.17 -3.03 9.78
CA ASN A 80 28.68 -1.74 10.26
C ASN A 80 28.36 -0.65 9.22
N PRO A 81 27.27 0.10 9.38
CA PRO A 81 26.93 1.16 8.45
C PRO A 81 27.97 2.27 8.49
N TYR A 82 28.36 2.77 7.31
CA TYR A 82 29.23 3.94 7.18
C TYR A 82 28.70 4.89 6.12
N ASP A 83 28.91 6.19 6.35
CA ASP A 83 28.52 7.23 5.42
C ASP A 83 29.62 7.46 4.37
N TYR A 84 29.23 7.72 3.13
CA TYR A 84 30.14 8.08 2.05
C TYR A 84 29.54 9.15 1.16
N GLU A 85 30.42 9.95 0.56
CA GLU A 85 30.02 10.97 -0.42
C GLU A 85 29.79 10.36 -1.80
N THR A 86 28.75 10.84 -2.48
CA THR A 86 28.39 10.45 -3.85
C THR A 86 27.79 11.63 -4.60
N TYR A 87 27.88 11.62 -5.92
CA TYR A 87 27.31 12.65 -6.78
C TYR A 87 26.15 12.09 -7.61
N ARG A 88 25.06 12.86 -7.72
CA ARG A 88 23.89 12.47 -8.49
C ARG A 88 23.48 13.58 -9.45
N ILE A 89 23.20 13.21 -10.71
CA ILE A 89 22.55 14.08 -11.71
C ILE A 89 21.11 13.64 -11.81
N VAL A 90 20.19 14.54 -11.50
CA VAL A 90 18.77 14.20 -11.32
C VAL A 90 17.85 15.25 -11.94
N SER A 91 16.70 14.83 -12.43
CA SER A 91 15.65 15.74 -12.87
C SER A 91 15.03 16.46 -11.68
N TRP A 92 14.60 17.72 -11.89
CA TRP A 92 13.91 18.54 -10.89
C TRP A 92 12.71 17.85 -10.25
N VAL A 93 11.99 16.98 -10.98
CA VAL A 93 10.82 16.26 -10.46
C VAL A 93 11.14 15.25 -9.36
N ASN A 94 12.40 14.84 -9.26
CA ASN A 94 12.86 13.83 -8.30
C ASN A 94 13.40 14.43 -7.01
N ILE A 95 13.49 15.77 -6.91
CA ILE A 95 13.99 16.46 -5.73
C ILE A 95 12.92 17.34 -5.11
N ARG A 96 13.00 17.53 -3.80
CA ARG A 96 12.05 18.33 -3.02
C ARG A 96 12.83 19.25 -2.09
N PRO A 97 12.26 20.44 -1.73
CA PRO A 97 12.86 21.28 -0.71
C PRO A 97 13.06 20.48 0.58
N PHE A 98 14.24 20.61 1.18
CA PHE A 98 14.44 20.14 2.53
C PHE A 98 13.79 21.15 3.49
N THR A 99 12.89 20.66 4.32
CA THR A 99 12.25 21.49 5.34
C THR A 99 12.54 20.88 6.70
N HIS A 100 13.15 21.67 7.58
CA HIS A 100 13.20 21.33 9.00
C HIS A 100 11.78 21.52 9.55
N SER A 101 11.01 20.43 9.64
CA SER A 101 9.71 20.45 10.27
C SER A 101 9.80 19.67 11.59
N ASP A 102 9.41 20.31 12.66
CA ASP A 102 9.25 19.66 13.96
C ASP A 102 7.99 18.76 14.00
N THR A 103 7.20 18.77 12.90
CA THR A 103 5.98 17.96 12.79
C THR A 103 6.25 16.73 11.91
N ASN A 104 6.23 15.57 12.53
CA ASN A 104 6.31 14.29 11.85
C ASN A 104 4.93 13.63 11.86
N PHE A 105 4.11 13.92 10.85
CA PHE A 105 2.78 13.31 10.72
C PHE A 105 2.82 11.80 10.42
N ALA A 106 3.98 11.27 10.06
CA ALA A 106 4.19 9.85 9.79
C ALA A 106 4.81 9.09 10.99
N GLU A 107 5.09 9.77 12.11
CA GLU A 107 5.44 9.11 13.35
C GLU A 107 4.26 8.26 13.81
N ASN A 108 4.50 7.01 14.13
CA ASN A 108 3.52 6.03 14.59
C ASN A 108 2.62 5.44 13.48
N GLN A 109 3.24 4.94 12.42
CA GLN A 109 2.54 3.98 11.55
C GLN A 109 2.51 2.61 12.26
N ASP A 110 1.64 2.51 13.28
CA ASP A 110 1.50 1.30 14.10
C ASP A 110 0.78 0.16 13.35
N ILE A 111 0.21 0.47 12.16
CA ILE A 111 -0.58 -0.46 11.38
C ILE A 111 0.20 -0.88 10.12
N ARG A 112 0.55 -2.15 10.03
CA ARG A 112 1.10 -2.73 8.80
C ARG A 112 -0.03 -3.19 7.91
N ILE A 113 -0.11 -2.62 6.72
CA ILE A 113 -1.16 -2.88 5.74
C ILE A 113 -0.53 -3.38 4.46
N SER A 114 -1.01 -4.50 3.95
CA SER A 114 -0.70 -4.97 2.60
C SER A 114 -1.93 -4.91 1.70
N PHE A 115 -1.77 -4.44 0.48
CA PHE A 115 -2.83 -4.39 -0.52
C PHE A 115 -2.52 -5.38 -1.64
N ASN A 116 -3.44 -6.30 -1.88
CA ASN A 116 -3.29 -7.32 -2.89
C ASN A 116 -4.51 -7.35 -3.82
N ASN A 117 -4.27 -7.48 -5.12
CA ASN A 117 -5.32 -7.88 -6.04
C ASN A 117 -5.57 -9.38 -5.86
N SER A 118 -6.83 -9.75 -5.76
CA SER A 118 -7.27 -11.11 -5.53
C SER A 118 -8.52 -11.42 -6.35
N THR A 119 -9.13 -12.56 -6.13
CA THR A 119 -10.39 -12.96 -6.77
C THR A 119 -11.42 -13.41 -5.74
N ILE A 120 -12.69 -13.42 -6.14
CA ILE A 120 -13.76 -13.98 -5.31
C ILE A 120 -13.45 -15.43 -4.93
N GLU A 121 -12.90 -16.24 -5.85
CA GLU A 121 -12.51 -17.63 -5.55
C GLU A 121 -11.51 -17.72 -4.40
N HIS A 122 -10.53 -16.81 -4.36
CA HIS A 122 -9.56 -16.79 -3.28
C HIS A 122 -10.19 -16.40 -1.93
N LEU A 123 -11.12 -15.43 -1.91
CA LEU A 123 -11.85 -15.11 -0.67
C LEU A 123 -12.73 -16.28 -0.20
N ILE A 124 -13.41 -16.98 -1.11
CA ILE A 124 -14.17 -18.19 -0.81
C ILE A 124 -13.24 -19.27 -0.23
N HIS A 125 -12.06 -19.47 -0.86
CA HIS A 125 -11.05 -20.40 -0.35
C HIS A 125 -10.60 -20.03 1.07
N ASN A 126 -10.27 -18.75 1.30
CA ASN A 126 -9.86 -18.29 2.64
C ASN A 126 -10.96 -18.51 3.69
N HIS A 127 -12.23 -18.29 3.31
CA HIS A 127 -13.33 -18.54 4.23
C HIS A 127 -13.42 -20.02 4.66
N TYR A 128 -13.36 -20.95 3.71
CA TYR A 128 -13.56 -22.38 4.03
C TYR A 128 -12.34 -23.08 4.59
N HIS A 129 -11.13 -22.67 4.19
CA HIS A 129 -9.91 -23.37 4.58
C HIS A 129 -9.19 -22.73 5.77
N PHE A 130 -9.25 -21.42 5.89
CA PHE A 130 -8.54 -20.70 6.95
C PHE A 130 -9.48 -20.09 8.00
N GLY A 131 -10.74 -19.94 7.67
CA GLY A 131 -11.75 -19.35 8.53
C GLY A 131 -11.66 -17.82 8.60
N ILE A 132 -12.79 -17.16 8.35
CA ILE A 132 -12.95 -15.71 8.51
C ILE A 132 -14.05 -15.47 9.54
N ASP A 133 -13.78 -14.72 10.59
CA ASP A 133 -14.79 -14.28 11.53
C ASP A 133 -15.61 -13.13 10.93
N PHE A 134 -16.89 -13.36 10.74
CA PHE A 134 -17.83 -12.34 10.25
C PHE A 134 -18.46 -11.50 11.36
N ASN A 135 -18.33 -11.92 12.61
CA ASN A 135 -19.05 -11.35 13.74
C ASN A 135 -18.13 -10.92 14.88
N PRO A 136 -17.00 -10.23 14.62
CA PRO A 136 -16.30 -9.60 15.72
C PRO A 136 -17.23 -8.60 16.40
N GLU A 137 -17.00 -8.34 17.69
CA GLU A 137 -17.91 -7.56 18.54
C GLU A 137 -18.17 -6.11 18.06
N TYR A 138 -17.24 -5.55 17.26
CA TYR A 138 -17.38 -4.21 16.68
C TYR A 138 -18.15 -4.20 15.34
N GLN A 139 -18.50 -5.37 14.80
CA GLN A 139 -19.24 -5.47 13.53
C GLN A 139 -20.75 -5.47 13.79
N ARG A 140 -21.49 -4.66 13.03
CA ARG A 140 -22.95 -4.74 13.03
C ARG A 140 -23.44 -6.06 12.42
N GLY A 141 -24.70 -6.40 12.71
CA GLY A 141 -25.40 -7.52 12.08
C GLY A 141 -25.47 -7.39 10.56
N TYR A 142 -25.88 -8.48 9.90
CA TYR A 142 -26.19 -8.48 8.48
C TYR A 142 -27.49 -7.70 8.24
N VAL A 143 -27.47 -6.69 7.37
CA VAL A 143 -28.62 -5.78 7.16
C VAL A 143 -29.05 -5.66 5.68
N TRP A 144 -28.31 -6.28 4.75
CA TRP A 144 -28.67 -6.22 3.33
C TRP A 144 -29.92 -7.01 3.01
N GLU A 145 -30.82 -6.38 2.26
CA GLU A 145 -32.02 -7.00 1.74
C GLU A 145 -31.75 -7.68 0.38
N GLN A 146 -32.75 -8.41 -0.14
CA GLN A 146 -32.65 -9.14 -1.41
C GLN A 146 -32.17 -8.22 -2.57
N LYS A 147 -32.68 -6.99 -2.62
CA LYS A 147 -32.31 -6.01 -3.66
C LYS A 147 -30.80 -5.65 -3.63
N ASP A 148 -30.25 -5.48 -2.43
CA ASP A 148 -28.83 -5.15 -2.28
C ASP A 148 -27.94 -6.33 -2.72
N LYS A 149 -28.35 -7.54 -2.37
CA LYS A 149 -27.67 -8.79 -2.77
C LYS A 149 -27.65 -8.93 -4.29
N GLU A 150 -28.80 -8.74 -4.93
CA GLU A 150 -28.91 -8.83 -6.40
C GLU A 150 -28.10 -7.76 -7.09
N LEU A 151 -28.04 -6.54 -6.56
CA LEU A 151 -27.21 -5.46 -7.09
C LEU A 151 -25.71 -5.80 -7.03
N LEU A 152 -25.25 -6.41 -5.94
CA LEU A 152 -23.86 -6.86 -5.84
C LEU A 152 -23.54 -7.93 -6.90
N ILE A 153 -24.41 -8.95 -7.03
CA ILE A 153 -24.21 -10.02 -8.01
C ILE A 153 -24.26 -9.48 -9.45
N ASP A 154 -25.15 -8.53 -9.72
CA ASP A 154 -25.22 -7.82 -11.01
C ASP A 154 -23.90 -7.06 -11.31
N SER A 155 -23.33 -6.40 -10.30
CA SER A 155 -22.05 -5.69 -10.41
C SER A 155 -20.90 -6.65 -10.73
N ILE A 156 -20.85 -7.81 -10.07
CA ILE A 156 -19.85 -8.85 -10.32
C ILE A 156 -19.92 -9.32 -11.78
N PHE A 157 -21.12 -9.68 -12.27
CA PHE A 157 -21.28 -10.14 -13.65
C PHE A 157 -21.05 -9.05 -14.70
N LYS A 158 -21.21 -7.78 -14.35
CA LYS A 158 -20.86 -6.63 -15.20
C LYS A 158 -19.41 -6.20 -15.09
N ASN A 159 -18.60 -6.90 -14.30
CA ASN A 159 -17.21 -6.58 -14.02
C ASN A 159 -17.00 -5.16 -13.47
N ILE A 160 -17.95 -4.72 -12.62
CA ILE A 160 -17.90 -3.42 -11.92
C ILE A 160 -17.18 -3.63 -10.60
N ASP A 161 -16.29 -2.70 -10.22
CA ASP A 161 -15.61 -2.72 -8.93
C ASP A 161 -16.62 -2.76 -7.77
N ILE A 162 -16.51 -3.75 -6.92
CA ILE A 162 -17.35 -3.96 -5.75
C ILE A 162 -16.72 -3.45 -4.45
N GLY A 163 -15.63 -2.69 -4.55
CA GLY A 163 -14.88 -2.14 -3.44
C GLY A 163 -13.93 -3.14 -2.76
N LYS A 164 -13.10 -2.62 -1.89
CA LYS A 164 -12.07 -3.40 -1.19
C LYS A 164 -12.66 -4.20 -0.02
N PHE A 165 -12.02 -5.31 0.30
CA PHE A 165 -12.22 -6.05 1.54
C PHE A 165 -11.05 -5.80 2.47
N VAL A 166 -11.30 -5.63 3.76
CA VAL A 166 -10.25 -5.44 4.76
C VAL A 166 -10.34 -6.58 5.76
N LEU A 167 -9.28 -7.37 5.84
CA LEU A 167 -9.14 -8.51 6.73
C LEU A 167 -8.03 -8.25 7.74
N ILE A 168 -8.26 -8.61 8.99
CA ILE A 168 -7.22 -8.65 10.02
C ILE A 168 -6.72 -10.08 10.09
N ARG A 169 -5.41 -10.25 10.00
CA ARG A 169 -4.76 -11.54 10.25
C ARG A 169 -4.66 -11.76 11.75
N LEU A 170 -5.26 -12.83 12.23
CA LEU A 170 -5.21 -13.21 13.63
C LEU A 170 -3.86 -13.86 13.97
N SER A 171 -3.48 -13.81 15.25
CA SER A 171 -2.28 -14.46 15.75
C SER A 171 -2.39 -15.99 15.71
N ASP A 172 -1.25 -16.68 15.75
CA ASP A 172 -1.22 -18.14 15.85
C ASP A 172 -1.94 -18.66 17.09
N ASP A 173 -1.93 -17.90 18.19
CA ASP A 173 -2.63 -18.27 19.42
C ASP A 173 -4.15 -18.14 19.27
N GLU A 174 -4.63 -17.10 18.61
CA GLU A 174 -6.06 -16.94 18.26
C GLU A 174 -6.50 -18.04 17.29
N TRP A 175 -5.68 -18.36 16.28
CA TRP A 175 -5.95 -19.45 15.37
C TRP A 175 -6.06 -20.80 16.10
N ARG A 176 -5.13 -21.10 17.02
CA ARG A 176 -5.18 -22.33 17.82
C ARG A 176 -6.41 -22.40 18.71
N ARG A 177 -6.86 -21.26 19.22
CA ARG A 177 -8.03 -21.17 20.11
C ARG A 177 -9.35 -21.22 19.37
N ARG A 178 -9.47 -20.57 18.20
CA ARG A 178 -10.73 -20.31 17.48
C ARG A 178 -10.86 -21.08 16.17
N GLY A 179 -9.79 -21.59 15.61
CA GLY A 179 -9.75 -22.18 14.27
C GLY A 179 -9.97 -21.19 13.15
N LEU A 180 -9.75 -19.89 13.41
CA LEU A 180 -9.96 -18.79 12.48
C LEU A 180 -8.65 -18.04 12.26
N SER A 181 -8.30 -17.79 11.00
CA SER A 181 -7.09 -17.05 10.63
C SER A 181 -7.33 -15.57 10.36
N TYR A 182 -8.57 -15.20 10.12
CA TYR A 182 -8.93 -13.84 9.76
C TYR A 182 -10.18 -13.36 10.48
N GLU A 183 -10.28 -12.04 10.59
CA GLU A 183 -11.44 -11.31 11.07
C GLU A 183 -11.80 -10.24 10.04
N ILE A 184 -13.08 -10.10 9.67
CA ILE A 184 -13.48 -9.08 8.69
C ILE A 184 -13.58 -7.71 9.34
N LEU A 185 -12.83 -6.74 8.82
CA LEU A 185 -12.89 -5.35 9.28
C LEU A 185 -13.81 -4.49 8.40
N ASP A 186 -13.72 -4.64 7.08
CA ASP A 186 -14.63 -4.00 6.12
C ASP A 186 -15.00 -4.97 5.00
N GLY A 187 -16.22 -4.78 4.46
CA GLY A 187 -16.77 -5.63 3.40
C GLY A 187 -17.64 -6.78 3.89
N LYS A 188 -18.00 -6.85 5.20
CA LYS A 188 -18.83 -7.92 5.77
C LYS A 188 -20.10 -8.21 4.96
N GLN A 189 -20.90 -7.19 4.64
CA GLN A 189 -22.15 -7.36 3.92
C GLN A 189 -21.92 -7.99 2.53
N ARG A 190 -20.90 -7.49 1.82
CA ARG A 190 -20.53 -7.98 0.49
C ARG A 190 -20.01 -9.42 0.54
N LEU A 191 -19.09 -9.71 1.46
CA LEU A 191 -18.54 -11.06 1.59
C LEU A 191 -19.61 -12.08 2.01
N SER A 192 -20.47 -11.72 2.96
CA SER A 192 -21.62 -12.57 3.34
C SER A 192 -22.51 -12.87 2.14
N THR A 193 -22.83 -11.86 1.32
CA THR A 193 -23.65 -12.04 0.10
C THR A 193 -22.97 -12.96 -0.92
N ILE A 194 -21.67 -12.80 -1.14
CA ILE A 194 -20.89 -13.65 -2.05
C ILE A 194 -20.95 -15.11 -1.60
N ILE A 195 -20.74 -15.37 -0.30
CA ILE A 195 -20.81 -16.71 0.27
C ILE A 195 -22.25 -17.28 0.18
N GLU A 196 -23.26 -16.49 0.54
CA GLU A 196 -24.66 -16.92 0.45
C GLU A 196 -25.07 -17.29 -0.98
N PHE A 197 -24.62 -16.52 -1.98
CA PHE A 197 -24.89 -16.86 -3.38
C PHE A 197 -24.16 -18.14 -3.80
N PHE A 198 -22.89 -18.26 -3.47
CA PHE A 198 -22.10 -19.46 -3.74
C PHE A 198 -22.69 -20.73 -3.11
N GLU A 199 -23.29 -20.59 -1.92
CA GLU A 199 -23.97 -21.67 -1.19
C GLU A 199 -25.43 -21.89 -1.64
N ASN A 200 -25.90 -21.23 -2.69
CA ASN A 200 -27.29 -21.32 -3.19
C ASN A 200 -28.38 -20.90 -2.17
N ARG A 201 -28.08 -19.94 -1.30
CA ARG A 201 -29.05 -19.45 -0.31
C ARG A 201 -30.04 -18.44 -0.89
N PHE A 202 -29.72 -17.82 -2.03
CA PHE A 202 -30.64 -16.97 -2.78
C PHE A 202 -30.36 -17.06 -4.27
N SER A 203 -31.34 -16.65 -5.09
CA SER A 203 -31.25 -16.64 -6.55
C SER A 203 -31.02 -15.22 -7.07
N TYR A 204 -30.26 -15.10 -8.15
CA TYR A 204 -30.08 -13.88 -8.96
C TYR A 204 -30.77 -14.09 -10.31
N LYS A 205 -31.75 -13.24 -10.66
CA LYS A 205 -32.58 -13.37 -11.88
C LYS A 205 -33.16 -14.76 -12.05
N GLY A 206 -33.63 -15.34 -10.93
CA GLY A 206 -34.27 -16.65 -10.91
C GLY A 206 -33.32 -17.85 -11.01
N LYS A 207 -32.00 -17.66 -10.99
CA LYS A 207 -30.99 -18.72 -11.01
C LYS A 207 -30.16 -18.73 -9.74
N TYR A 208 -29.98 -19.88 -9.15
CA TYR A 208 -29.02 -20.12 -8.08
C TYR A 208 -27.60 -20.29 -8.69
N TYR A 209 -26.57 -20.16 -7.88
CA TYR A 209 -25.18 -20.33 -8.35
C TYR A 209 -24.96 -21.69 -9.07
N ASN A 210 -25.56 -22.77 -8.54
CA ASN A 210 -25.45 -24.10 -9.14
C ASN A 210 -26.11 -24.20 -10.53
N ASP A 211 -27.13 -23.38 -10.80
CA ASP A 211 -27.87 -23.35 -12.09
C ASP A 211 -27.10 -22.56 -13.17
N LEU A 212 -26.03 -21.88 -12.80
CA LEU A 212 -25.23 -21.08 -13.74
C LEU A 212 -24.45 -21.96 -14.69
N GLY A 213 -24.28 -21.49 -15.92
CA GLY A 213 -23.37 -22.07 -16.90
C GLY A 213 -21.91 -21.97 -16.47
N GLY A 214 -21.04 -22.78 -17.08
CA GLY A 214 -19.62 -22.83 -16.75
C GLY A 214 -18.93 -21.47 -16.90
N MET A 215 -19.24 -20.71 -17.95
CA MET A 215 -18.66 -19.38 -18.16
C MET A 215 -19.10 -18.36 -17.10
N ASP A 216 -20.37 -18.40 -16.68
CA ASP A 216 -20.86 -17.51 -15.62
C ASP A 216 -20.22 -17.86 -14.27
N LYS A 217 -20.02 -19.15 -13.97
CA LYS A 217 -19.28 -19.58 -12.77
C LYS A 217 -17.84 -19.10 -12.78
N ILE A 218 -17.17 -19.17 -13.92
CA ILE A 218 -15.81 -18.65 -14.11
C ILE A 218 -15.81 -17.13 -13.92
N ALA A 219 -16.71 -16.40 -14.56
CA ALA A 219 -16.83 -14.95 -14.44
C ALA A 219 -17.04 -14.51 -13.00
N PHE A 220 -17.92 -15.17 -12.25
CA PHE A 220 -18.16 -14.91 -10.84
C PHE A 220 -16.89 -15.16 -10.00
N LYS A 221 -16.29 -16.36 -10.12
CA LYS A 221 -15.15 -16.77 -9.30
C LYS A 221 -13.89 -15.95 -9.57
N HIS A 222 -13.64 -15.61 -10.82
CA HIS A 222 -12.45 -14.87 -11.24
C HIS A 222 -12.63 -13.35 -11.23
N HIS A 223 -13.79 -12.84 -10.80
CA HIS A 223 -13.96 -11.40 -10.63
C HIS A 223 -12.86 -10.86 -9.70
N THR A 224 -12.13 -9.86 -10.20
CA THR A 224 -11.00 -9.26 -9.47
C THR A 224 -11.49 -8.33 -8.37
N ILE A 225 -10.91 -8.46 -7.21
CA ILE A 225 -11.21 -7.66 -6.02
C ILE A 225 -9.91 -7.15 -5.38
N SER A 226 -10.00 -6.06 -4.65
CA SER A 226 -8.92 -5.59 -3.80
C SER A 226 -9.08 -6.14 -2.39
N VAL A 227 -8.03 -6.78 -1.86
CA VAL A 227 -7.98 -7.25 -0.48
C VAL A 227 -6.86 -6.50 0.25
N CYS A 228 -7.21 -5.90 1.37
CA CYS A 228 -6.30 -5.28 2.29
C CYS A 228 -6.14 -6.21 3.50
N GLU A 229 -4.94 -6.68 3.76
CA GLU A 229 -4.63 -7.43 4.97
C GLU A 229 -3.90 -6.53 5.95
N VAL A 230 -4.39 -6.53 7.20
CA VAL A 230 -3.79 -5.85 8.33
C VAL A 230 -3.13 -6.92 9.19
N ASP A 231 -1.83 -6.80 9.41
CA ASP A 231 -1.11 -7.74 10.27
C ASP A 231 -1.62 -7.66 11.71
N ASN A 232 -1.39 -8.75 12.44
CA ASN A 232 -1.75 -8.89 13.84
C ASN A 232 -1.39 -7.64 14.65
N THR A 233 -2.41 -6.97 15.16
CA THR A 233 -2.29 -5.76 15.95
C THR A 233 -3.22 -5.83 17.17
N ASP A 234 -2.99 -4.98 18.16
CA ASP A 234 -3.83 -4.95 19.36
C ASP A 234 -5.26 -4.48 19.06
N LYS A 235 -6.19 -4.85 19.94
CA LYS A 235 -7.62 -4.54 19.79
C LYS A 235 -7.89 -3.03 19.69
N LYS A 236 -7.15 -2.21 20.39
CA LYS A 236 -7.31 -0.75 20.38
C LYS A 236 -7.02 -0.19 18.98
N THR A 237 -5.92 -0.60 18.40
CA THR A 237 -5.52 -0.22 17.02
C THR A 237 -6.54 -0.69 15.98
N VAL A 238 -7.07 -1.91 16.12
CA VAL A 238 -8.14 -2.44 15.27
C VAL A 238 -9.38 -1.55 15.31
N LEU A 239 -9.85 -1.19 16.52
CA LEU A 239 -11.04 -0.34 16.69
C LEU A 239 -10.82 1.07 16.13
N GLN A 240 -9.65 1.65 16.34
CA GLN A 240 -9.29 2.95 15.76
C GLN A 240 -9.35 2.89 14.22
N TYR A 241 -8.78 1.85 13.63
CA TYR A 241 -8.78 1.70 12.17
C TYR A 241 -10.20 1.46 11.63
N PHE A 242 -11.01 0.65 12.31
CA PHE A 242 -12.42 0.46 11.98
C PHE A 242 -13.19 1.79 11.95
N LEU A 243 -13.03 2.61 12.99
CA LEU A 243 -13.66 3.93 13.07
C LEU A 243 -13.19 4.86 11.94
N MET A 244 -11.91 4.89 11.65
CA MET A 244 -11.33 5.71 10.57
C MET A 244 -11.89 5.29 9.18
N LEU A 245 -11.96 4.00 8.89
CA LEU A 245 -12.52 3.49 7.62
C LEU A 245 -13.99 3.89 7.44
N ASN A 246 -14.76 3.84 8.51
CA ASN A 246 -16.21 4.08 8.45
C ASN A 246 -16.60 5.57 8.55
N ARG A 247 -15.72 6.45 9.06
CA ARG A 247 -15.91 7.90 9.06
C ARG A 247 -15.68 8.54 7.68
N THR A 248 -14.87 7.93 6.85
CA THR A 248 -14.58 8.42 5.49
C THR A 248 -15.65 8.07 4.46
N GLY A 249 -16.62 7.20 4.81
CA GLY A 249 -17.72 6.75 3.96
C GLY A 249 -19.09 7.06 4.56
N LYS A 250 -20.10 7.26 3.71
CA LYS A 250 -21.49 7.59 4.10
C LYS A 250 -22.34 6.40 4.59
N SER A 251 -21.76 5.24 4.92
CA SER A 251 -22.53 3.99 4.95
C SER A 251 -22.82 3.37 6.32
N MET A 252 -22.29 3.93 7.41
CA MET A 252 -22.51 3.34 8.74
C MET A 252 -23.36 4.24 9.63
N ASP A 253 -24.27 3.64 10.40
CA ASP A 253 -25.12 4.31 11.36
C ASP A 253 -24.27 4.96 12.47
N GLU A 254 -24.50 6.25 12.74
CA GLU A 254 -23.81 7.01 13.78
C GLU A 254 -23.94 6.36 15.17
N LYS A 255 -25.05 5.71 15.46
CA LYS A 255 -25.26 5.00 16.73
C LYS A 255 -24.25 3.87 16.88
N HIS A 256 -24.05 3.07 15.83
CA HIS A 256 -23.10 1.97 15.87
C HIS A 256 -21.66 2.46 16.02
N LEU A 257 -21.30 3.57 15.36
CA LEU A 257 -19.96 4.17 15.53
C LEU A 257 -19.72 4.64 16.97
N LYS A 258 -20.73 5.22 17.62
CA LYS A 258 -20.64 5.60 19.05
C LYS A 258 -20.45 4.39 19.96
N ASP A 259 -21.13 3.28 19.68
CA ASP A 259 -20.96 2.05 20.46
C ASP A 259 -19.51 1.54 20.37
N VAL A 260 -18.88 1.62 19.19
CA VAL A 260 -17.47 1.26 19.01
C VAL A 260 -16.52 2.27 19.68
N GLU A 261 -16.85 3.57 19.68
CA GLU A 261 -16.10 4.59 20.44
C GLU A 261 -16.10 4.31 21.94
N VAL A 262 -17.25 3.87 22.47
CA VAL A 262 -17.36 3.46 23.88
C VAL A 262 -16.49 2.21 24.14
N MET A 263 -16.48 1.23 23.25
CA MET A 263 -15.58 0.07 23.39
C MET A 263 -14.11 0.50 23.41
N LEU A 264 -13.73 1.43 22.54
CA LEU A 264 -12.36 1.95 22.47
C LEU A 264 -11.98 2.71 23.75
N SER A 265 -12.90 3.48 24.34
CA SER A 265 -12.64 4.24 25.56
C SER A 265 -12.47 3.38 26.82
N ASN A 266 -12.93 2.13 26.77
CA ASN A 266 -12.84 1.16 27.87
C ASN A 266 -11.58 0.26 27.79
N LEU A 267 -10.71 0.46 26.78
CA LEU A 267 -9.43 -0.22 26.60
C LEU A 267 -8.25 0.65 27.07
#